data_936aa0978814f0b7162e013ccc32838f
#
_entry.id   936aa0978814f0b7162e013ccc32838f
#
_cell.length_a   1.000
_cell.length_b   1.000
_cell.length_c   1.000
_cell.angle_alpha   90.00
_cell.angle_beta   90.00
_cell.angle_gamma   90.00
#
_symmetry.space_group_name_H-M   'P 1'
#
loop_
_entity.id
_entity.type
_entity.pdbx_description
1 polymer ?
#
loop_
_entity_poly.entity_id
_entity_poly.type
_entity_poly.pdbx_seq_one_letter_code
_entity_poly.pdbx_strand_id
1 'polypeptide(L)'
;MPSRKPASPPPPVPDARRVERGARAQKKGVSGEMVAAAFLTSKGAQILERNWRPAGYGLRGEVDLVARVREFVCFVEVKTRVSSAFGEPQEAVGAAKRTQLERLARAWMQLHPADEFLRFDILEIWWRDGQNPRVAWIEDAFQVRV
;
A
#
# COMPACT_ATOMS: atom_id res chain seq x y z
N MET A 1 -16.99 11.96 -26.44
CA MET A 1 -15.84 11.44 -25.68
C MET A 1 -15.47 12.44 -24.62
N PRO A 2 -15.66 12.12 -23.36
CA PRO A 2 -15.16 13.01 -22.33
C PRO A 2 -13.64 13.11 -22.45
N SER A 3 -13.14 14.33 -22.55
CA SER A 3 -11.70 14.56 -22.55
C SER A 3 -11.12 14.06 -21.22
N ARG A 4 -10.17 13.15 -21.28
CA ARG A 4 -9.42 12.76 -20.10
C ARG A 4 -8.73 13.99 -19.53
N LYS A 5 -8.99 14.30 -18.25
CA LYS A 5 -8.17 15.26 -17.55
C LYS A 5 -6.71 14.81 -17.66
N PRO A 6 -5.77 15.69 -17.98
CA PRO A 6 -4.37 15.31 -17.95
C PRO A 6 -4.05 14.80 -16.54
N ALA A 7 -3.37 13.66 -16.49
CA ALA A 7 -2.95 13.10 -15.23
C ALA A 7 -2.09 14.15 -14.49
N SER A 8 -2.39 14.35 -13.20
CA SER A 8 -1.55 15.20 -12.38
C SER A 8 -0.12 14.67 -12.42
N PRO A 9 0.89 15.54 -12.48
CA PRO A 9 2.27 15.07 -12.49
C PRO A 9 2.51 14.19 -11.25
N PRO A 10 3.32 13.14 -11.38
CA PRO A 10 3.63 12.30 -10.25
C PRO A 10 4.25 13.14 -9.13
N PRO A 11 3.93 12.84 -7.88
CA PRO A 11 4.56 13.53 -6.77
C PRO A 11 6.07 13.38 -6.83
N PRO A 12 6.83 14.34 -6.32
CA PRO A 12 8.28 14.28 -6.35
C PRO A 12 8.77 13.00 -5.65
N VAL A 13 9.75 12.37 -6.26
CA VAL A 13 10.38 11.18 -5.68
C VAL A 13 10.98 11.55 -4.32
N PRO A 14 10.65 10.82 -3.25
CA PRO A 14 11.24 11.11 -1.95
C PRO A 14 12.76 11.00 -2.02
N ASP A 15 13.43 11.95 -1.42
CA ASP A 15 14.88 11.88 -1.27
C ASP A 15 15.25 10.58 -0.53
N ALA A 16 16.19 9.84 -1.08
CA ALA A 16 16.71 8.62 -0.47
C ALA A 16 17.16 8.85 0.99
N ARG A 17 17.71 10.02 1.27
CA ARG A 17 18.08 10.43 2.64
C ARG A 17 16.89 10.54 3.59
N ARG A 18 15.72 10.86 3.04
CA ARG A 18 14.48 10.94 3.82
C ARG A 18 13.96 9.54 4.17
N VAL A 19 14.12 8.59 3.26
CA VAL A 19 13.80 7.17 3.51
C VAL A 19 14.77 6.59 4.53
N GLU A 20 16.07 6.89 4.43
CA GLU A 20 17.07 6.48 5.42
C GLU A 20 16.78 7.03 6.81
N ARG A 21 16.40 8.30 6.91
CA ARG A 21 15.99 8.89 8.19
C ARG A 21 14.74 8.21 8.74
N GLY A 22 13.80 7.80 7.89
CA GLY A 22 12.64 7.03 8.28
C GLY A 22 13.02 5.70 8.88
N ALA A 23 13.97 4.98 8.27
CA ALA A 23 14.47 3.69 8.76
C ALA A 23 15.14 3.81 10.15
N ARG A 24 15.98 4.83 10.33
CA ARG A 24 16.64 5.11 11.62
C ARG A 24 15.64 5.54 12.69
N ALA A 25 14.55 6.18 12.31
CA ALA A 25 13.55 6.69 13.23
C ALA A 25 12.51 5.63 13.62
N GLN A 26 12.55 4.40 13.09
CA GLN A 26 11.61 3.35 13.49
C GLN A 26 11.64 3.08 14.98
N LYS A 27 12.81 3.08 15.59
CA LYS A 27 12.97 2.96 17.04
C LYS A 27 12.33 4.15 17.79
N LYS A 28 11.93 5.22 17.07
CA LYS A 28 11.30 6.44 17.59
C LYS A 28 9.85 6.62 17.10
N GLY A 29 9.21 5.56 16.54
CA GLY A 29 7.79 5.57 16.20
C GLY A 29 7.44 5.80 14.73
N VAL A 30 8.38 5.67 13.79
CA VAL A 30 8.05 5.68 12.36
C VAL A 30 7.38 4.36 12.00
N SER A 31 6.17 4.43 11.44
CA SER A 31 5.39 3.26 11.07
C SER A 31 5.84 2.63 9.76
N GLY A 32 5.56 1.34 9.61
CA GLY A 32 5.76 0.64 8.36
C GLY A 32 4.97 1.25 7.21
N GLU A 33 3.77 1.76 7.47
CA GLU A 33 2.94 2.41 6.46
C GLU A 33 3.60 3.67 5.90
N MET A 34 4.34 4.42 6.71
CA MET A 34 5.09 5.59 6.24
C MET A 34 6.20 5.18 5.28
N VAL A 35 6.93 4.13 5.59
CA VAL A 35 7.97 3.58 4.72
C VAL A 35 7.37 3.03 3.43
N ALA A 36 6.25 2.32 3.53
CA ALA A 36 5.54 1.78 2.38
C ALA A 36 5.07 2.88 1.44
N ALA A 37 4.47 3.95 1.99
CA ALA A 37 4.00 5.09 1.19
C ALA A 37 5.17 5.79 0.46
N ALA A 38 6.28 6.01 1.14
CA ALA A 38 7.48 6.60 0.55
C ALA A 38 8.06 5.70 -0.56
N PHE A 39 8.11 4.40 -0.33
CA PHE A 39 8.57 3.44 -1.33
C PHE A 39 7.70 3.46 -2.59
N LEU A 40 6.39 3.36 -2.44
CA LEU A 40 5.45 3.40 -3.57
C LEU A 40 5.56 4.71 -4.35
N THR A 41 5.64 5.81 -3.65
CA THR A 41 5.81 7.14 -4.28
C THR A 41 7.09 7.19 -5.09
N SER A 42 8.18 6.61 -4.59
CA SER A 42 9.46 6.52 -5.32
C SER A 42 9.35 5.69 -6.60
N LYS A 43 8.37 4.79 -6.68
CA LYS A 43 8.09 3.96 -7.86
C LYS A 43 7.06 4.57 -8.80
N GLY A 44 6.64 5.81 -8.54
CA GLY A 44 5.69 6.52 -9.39
C GLY A 44 4.23 6.36 -9.00
N ALA A 45 3.93 5.69 -7.90
CA ALA A 45 2.57 5.56 -7.40
C ALA A 45 2.07 6.87 -6.79
N GLN A 46 0.77 7.11 -6.88
CA GLN A 46 0.10 8.20 -6.19
C GLN A 46 -0.65 7.62 -4.98
N ILE A 47 -0.32 8.07 -3.79
CA ILE A 47 -1.04 7.66 -2.59
C ILE A 47 -2.36 8.42 -2.52
N LEU A 48 -3.46 7.69 -2.55
CA LEU A 48 -4.81 8.27 -2.50
C LEU A 48 -5.33 8.34 -1.08
N GLU A 49 -5.12 7.29 -0.28
CA GLU A 49 -5.57 7.21 1.10
C GLU A 49 -4.58 6.43 1.96
N ARG A 50 -4.59 6.75 3.25
CA ARG A 50 -3.87 6.01 4.29
C ARG A 50 -4.83 5.56 5.36
N ASN A 51 -4.70 4.32 5.83
CA ASN A 51 -5.55 3.76 6.90
C ASN A 51 -7.03 4.02 6.63
N TRP A 52 -7.47 3.67 5.43
CA TRP A 52 -8.81 4.00 4.97
C TRP A 52 -9.85 2.99 5.40
N ARG A 53 -10.96 3.49 5.88
CA ARG A 53 -12.19 2.73 6.05
C ARG A 53 -13.41 3.65 5.88
N PRO A 54 -14.51 3.14 5.29
CA PRO A 54 -15.70 3.97 5.10
C PRO A 54 -16.48 4.12 6.41
N ALA A 55 -17.00 5.31 6.65
CA ALA A 55 -17.96 5.52 7.72
C ALA A 55 -19.34 5.01 7.30
N GLY A 56 -20.07 4.39 8.22
CA GLY A 56 -21.48 4.03 8.03
C GLY A 56 -21.76 2.75 7.25
N TYR A 57 -20.74 2.01 6.82
CA TYR A 57 -20.91 0.75 6.07
C TYR A 57 -20.91 -0.50 6.96
N GLY A 58 -20.65 -0.36 8.25
CA GLY A 58 -20.55 -1.50 9.16
C GLY A 58 -19.37 -2.43 8.86
N LEU A 59 -18.42 -2.00 8.05
CA LEU A 59 -17.25 -2.78 7.69
C LEU A 59 -16.17 -2.68 8.75
N ARG A 60 -15.55 -3.82 9.06
CA ARG A 60 -14.43 -3.90 10.00
C ARG A 60 -13.11 -3.76 9.26
N GLY A 61 -12.12 -3.26 9.99
CA GLY A 61 -10.76 -3.12 9.50
C GLY A 61 -10.56 -1.90 8.63
N GLU A 62 -9.39 -1.80 8.08
CA GLU A 62 -8.99 -0.69 7.23
C GLU A 62 -8.05 -1.17 6.13
N VAL A 63 -7.95 -0.40 5.07
CA VAL A 63 -6.92 -0.58 4.05
C VAL A 63 -5.73 0.27 4.43
N ASP A 64 -4.56 -0.33 4.57
CA ASP A 64 -3.37 0.40 5.01
C ASP A 64 -3.02 1.54 4.05
N LEU A 65 -3.01 1.26 2.76
CA LEU A 65 -2.80 2.26 1.71
C LEU A 65 -3.70 1.98 0.52
N VAL A 66 -4.25 3.03 -0.06
CA VAL A 66 -4.87 3.00 -1.38
C VAL A 66 -4.01 3.84 -2.30
N ALA A 67 -3.52 3.26 -3.38
CA ALA A 67 -2.58 3.90 -4.28
C ALA A 67 -2.98 3.71 -5.74
N ARG A 68 -2.78 4.76 -6.55
CA ARG A 68 -2.94 4.64 -8.00
C ARG A 68 -1.59 4.29 -8.60
N VAL A 69 -1.56 3.18 -9.34
CA VAL A 69 -0.39 2.68 -10.05
C VAL A 69 -0.79 2.41 -11.49
N ARG A 70 -0.40 3.26 -12.43
CA ARG A 70 -0.81 3.18 -13.84
C ARG A 70 -2.35 3.17 -13.97
N GLU A 71 -2.92 2.13 -14.60
CA GLU A 71 -4.36 1.94 -14.75
C GLU A 71 -5.04 1.26 -13.56
N PHE A 72 -4.29 1.00 -12.49
CA PHE A 72 -4.81 0.31 -11.32
C PHE A 72 -5.02 1.20 -10.13
N VAL A 73 -6.10 0.94 -9.39
CA VAL A 73 -6.22 1.34 -7.98
C VAL A 73 -5.82 0.14 -7.14
N CYS A 74 -4.72 0.28 -6.40
CA CYS A 74 -4.14 -0.79 -5.61
C CYS A 74 -4.52 -0.62 -4.14
N PHE A 75 -5.08 -1.67 -3.58
CA PHE A 75 -5.37 -1.77 -2.14
C PHE A 75 -4.22 -2.54 -1.52
N VAL A 76 -3.43 -1.85 -0.73
CA VAL A 76 -2.13 -2.35 -0.28
C VAL A 76 -2.18 -2.72 1.19
N GLU A 77 -1.86 -3.97 1.49
CA GLU A 77 -1.61 -4.45 2.84
C GLU A 77 -0.14 -4.31 3.15
N VAL A 78 0.17 -3.63 4.24
CA VAL A 78 1.55 -3.44 4.69
C VAL A 78 1.86 -4.42 5.80
N LYS A 79 2.89 -5.24 5.60
CA LYS A 79 3.38 -6.17 6.61
C LYS A 79 4.77 -5.79 7.04
N THR A 80 4.90 -5.47 8.32
CA THR A 80 6.19 -5.19 8.93
C THR A 80 6.71 -6.44 9.62
N ARG A 81 7.96 -6.75 9.37
CA ARG A 81 8.63 -7.90 9.97
C ARG A 81 9.93 -7.45 10.61
N VAL A 82 10.20 -7.98 11.79
CA VAL A 82 11.48 -7.80 12.49
C VAL A 82 12.17 -9.16 12.43
N SER A 83 13.23 -9.25 11.63
CA SER A 83 13.99 -10.49 11.53
C SER A 83 15.44 -10.19 11.20
N SER A 84 16.34 -10.97 11.80
CA SER A 84 17.76 -10.99 11.47
C SER A 84 18.04 -11.79 10.19
N ALA A 85 17.12 -12.65 9.78
CA ALA A 85 17.24 -13.47 8.59
C ALA A 85 16.13 -13.11 7.60
N PHE A 86 16.53 -12.85 6.34
CA PHE A 86 15.57 -12.64 5.26
C PHE A 86 15.12 -13.98 4.72
N GLY A 87 13.85 -14.32 4.96
CA GLY A 87 13.20 -15.36 4.19
C GLY A 87 12.74 -14.83 2.84
N GLU A 88 12.24 -15.72 2.00
CA GLU A 88 11.50 -15.30 0.82
C GLU A 88 10.28 -14.47 1.25
N PRO A 89 9.93 -13.41 0.49
CA PRO A 89 8.71 -12.68 0.75
C PRO A 89 7.53 -13.64 0.66
N GLN A 90 7.00 -13.99 1.81
CA GLN A 90 5.85 -14.89 1.87
C GLN A 90 4.63 -14.05 2.20
N GLU A 91 3.73 -14.05 1.27
CA GLU A 91 2.42 -13.58 1.51
C GLU A 91 1.80 -14.35 2.70
N ALA A 92 1.15 -13.64 3.57
CA ALA A 92 0.51 -14.22 4.74
C ALA A 92 -0.90 -13.65 4.94
N VAL A 93 -1.58 -13.32 3.83
CA VAL A 93 -2.96 -12.85 3.88
C VAL A 93 -3.90 -14.04 3.80
N GLY A 94 -4.51 -14.40 4.93
CA GLY A 94 -5.49 -15.47 5.01
C GLY A 94 -6.82 -15.13 4.35
N ALA A 95 -7.67 -16.14 4.17
CA ALA A 95 -8.95 -16.00 3.49
C ALA A 95 -9.88 -14.95 4.14
N ALA A 96 -9.93 -14.89 5.46
CA ALA A 96 -10.76 -13.90 6.18
C ALA A 96 -10.30 -12.47 5.90
N LYS A 97 -8.99 -12.23 5.88
CA LYS A 97 -8.43 -10.91 5.59
C LYS A 97 -8.66 -10.52 4.13
N ARG A 98 -8.53 -11.46 3.20
CA ARG A 98 -8.85 -11.23 1.78
C ARG A 98 -10.30 -10.81 1.59
N THR A 99 -11.23 -11.51 2.21
CA THR A 99 -12.66 -11.16 2.16
C THR A 99 -12.91 -9.77 2.71
N GLN A 100 -12.26 -9.42 3.83
CA GLN A 100 -12.37 -8.10 4.43
C GLN A 100 -11.85 -7.01 3.46
N LEU A 101 -10.68 -7.22 2.87
CA LEU A 101 -10.09 -6.29 1.91
C LEU A 101 -10.94 -6.13 0.66
N GLU A 102 -11.53 -7.22 0.16
CA GLU A 102 -12.46 -7.17 -0.98
C GLU A 102 -13.67 -6.27 -0.68
N ARG A 103 -14.26 -6.41 0.51
CA ARG A 103 -15.40 -5.59 0.91
C ARG A 103 -15.03 -4.12 1.02
N LEU A 104 -13.88 -3.83 1.61
CA LEU A 104 -13.36 -2.46 1.73
C LEU A 104 -13.07 -1.87 0.35
N ALA A 105 -12.45 -2.63 -0.53
CA ALA A 105 -12.14 -2.19 -1.88
C ALA A 105 -13.40 -1.90 -2.70
N ARG A 106 -14.41 -2.74 -2.60
CA ARG A 106 -15.70 -2.50 -3.28
C ARG A 106 -16.37 -1.23 -2.77
N ALA A 107 -16.33 -0.98 -1.47
CA ALA A 107 -16.84 0.26 -0.89
C ALA A 107 -16.08 1.48 -1.43
N TRP A 108 -14.75 1.39 -1.50
CA TRP A 108 -13.94 2.45 -2.11
C TRP A 108 -14.36 2.74 -3.53
N MET A 109 -14.45 1.72 -4.37
CA MET A 109 -14.79 1.87 -5.78
C MET A 109 -16.19 2.44 -5.99
N GLN A 110 -17.14 2.15 -5.10
CA GLN A 110 -18.47 2.75 -5.14
C GLN A 110 -18.44 4.24 -4.78
N LEU A 111 -17.62 4.61 -3.80
CA LEU A 111 -17.47 6.00 -3.35
C LEU A 111 -16.62 6.84 -4.30
N HIS A 112 -15.76 6.20 -5.07
CA HIS A 112 -14.82 6.84 -5.97
C HIS A 112 -14.91 6.18 -7.36
N PRO A 113 -16.03 6.39 -8.09
CA PRO A 113 -16.18 5.79 -9.41
C PRO A 113 -15.03 6.19 -10.33
N ALA A 114 -14.38 5.22 -10.92
CA ALA A 114 -13.21 5.41 -11.76
C ALA A 114 -13.13 4.29 -12.79
N ASP A 115 -12.46 4.56 -13.91
CA ASP A 115 -12.26 3.58 -14.97
C ASP A 115 -11.02 2.68 -14.72
N GLU A 116 -10.37 2.84 -13.59
CA GLU A 116 -9.21 2.03 -13.23
C GLU A 116 -9.62 0.62 -12.80
N PHE A 117 -8.72 -0.31 -13.03
CA PHE A 117 -8.86 -1.68 -12.55
C PHE A 117 -8.44 -1.75 -11.09
N LEU A 118 -9.10 -2.62 -10.35
CA LEU A 118 -8.80 -2.91 -8.95
C LEU A 118 -7.67 -3.95 -8.87
N ARG A 119 -6.74 -3.74 -7.94
CA ARG A 119 -5.65 -4.68 -7.69
C ARG A 119 -5.33 -4.72 -6.19
N PHE A 120 -4.95 -5.89 -5.70
CA PHE A 120 -4.50 -6.08 -4.32
C PHE A 120 -3.02 -6.36 -4.29
N ASP A 121 -2.30 -5.56 -3.53
CA ASP A 121 -0.85 -5.66 -3.39
C ASP A 121 -0.46 -5.85 -1.92
N ILE A 122 0.68 -6.45 -1.69
CA ILE A 122 1.29 -6.57 -0.37
C ILE A 122 2.65 -5.90 -0.40
N LEU A 123 2.93 -5.08 0.60
CA LEU A 123 4.26 -4.57 0.85
C LEU A 123 4.80 -5.17 2.13
N GLU A 124 5.88 -5.92 2.02
CA GLU A 124 6.62 -6.43 3.18
C GLU A 124 7.79 -5.51 3.48
N ILE A 125 7.88 -5.08 4.74
CA ILE A 125 8.96 -4.23 5.22
C ILE A 125 9.73 -4.98 6.27
N TRP A 126 11.00 -5.24 5.97
CA TRP A 126 11.91 -5.95 6.85
C TRP A 126 12.82 -4.94 7.53
N TRP A 127 12.64 -4.78 8.83
CA TRP A 127 13.46 -3.89 9.63
C TRP A 127 14.74 -4.59 10.04
N ARG A 128 15.85 -3.87 9.94
CA ARG A 128 17.18 -4.33 10.34
C ARG A 128 17.84 -3.28 11.21
N ASP A 129 18.48 -3.74 12.30
CA ASP A 129 19.18 -2.83 13.19
C ASP A 129 20.35 -2.12 12.47
N GLY A 130 20.36 -0.79 12.57
CA GLY A 130 21.41 0.05 12.01
C GLY A 130 21.46 0.11 10.48
N GLN A 131 20.46 -0.44 9.78
CA GLN A 131 20.39 -0.47 8.33
C GLN A 131 19.05 0.03 7.83
N ASN A 132 19.01 0.35 6.52
CA ASN A 132 17.76 0.68 5.86
C ASN A 132 16.83 -0.53 5.82
N PRO A 133 15.51 -0.35 5.94
CA PRO A 133 14.57 -1.45 5.79
C PRO A 133 14.64 -2.01 4.36
N ARG A 134 14.50 -3.32 4.26
CA ARG A 134 14.27 -3.97 2.97
C ARG A 134 12.76 -3.94 2.69
N VAL A 135 12.39 -3.57 1.48
CA VAL A 135 10.99 -3.54 1.05
C VAL A 135 10.80 -4.51 -0.11
N ALA A 136 9.83 -5.39 0.03
CA ALA A 136 9.39 -6.28 -1.04
C ALA A 136 7.97 -5.91 -1.44
N TRP A 137 7.76 -5.61 -2.72
CA TRP A 137 6.45 -5.28 -3.27
C TRP A 137 5.92 -6.45 -4.07
N ILE A 138 4.86 -7.06 -3.54
CA ILE A 138 4.16 -8.16 -4.20
C ILE A 138 2.95 -7.56 -4.89
N GLU A 139 3.09 -7.33 -6.19
CA GLU A 139 2.02 -6.81 -7.03
C GLU A 139 1.02 -7.91 -7.35
N ASP A 140 -0.25 -7.56 -7.38
CA ASP A 140 -1.34 -8.48 -7.69
C ASP A 140 -1.27 -9.78 -6.85
N ALA A 141 -1.15 -9.58 -5.55
CA ALA A 141 -0.88 -10.66 -4.60
C ALA A 141 -2.01 -11.68 -4.49
N PHE A 142 -3.24 -11.25 -4.74
CA PHE A 142 -4.40 -12.14 -4.84
C PHE A 142 -5.50 -11.46 -5.66
N GLN A 143 -6.36 -12.26 -6.26
CA GLN A 143 -7.44 -11.76 -7.10
C GLN A 143 -8.78 -11.84 -6.38
N VAL A 144 -9.66 -10.89 -6.71
CA VAL A 144 -11.02 -10.88 -6.22
C VAL A 144 -11.78 -12.02 -6.88
N ARG A 145 -12.40 -12.87 -6.06
CA ARG A 145 -13.37 -13.83 -6.57
C ARG A 145 -14.67 -13.09 -6.91
N VAL A 146 -14.99 -13.12 -8.14
CA VAL A 146 -16.26 -12.58 -8.62
C VAL A 146 -17.37 -13.58 -8.30
#